data_8b949594ac765009ef369f1ba9540de6
#
_entry.id   8b949594ac765009ef369f1ba9540de6
#
_cell.length_a   1.000
_cell.length_b   1.000
_cell.length_c   1.000
_cell.angle_alpha   90.00
_cell.angle_beta   90.00
_cell.angle_gamma   90.00
#
_symmetry.space_group_name_H-M   'P 1'
#
loop_
_entity.id
_entity.type
_entity.pdbx_description
1 polymer ?
#
loop_
_entity_poly.entity_id
_entity_poly.type
_entity_poly.pdbx_seq_one_letter_code
_entity_poly.pdbx_strand_id
1 'polypeptide(L)'
;MDFFEILKAVILGIVEGITEWLPVSSTGHMILVDEFLKLDMSDEFKEMFEGVIQLGAIMAVVVLYWKKIFPFGKKDNAYPLKKEGFGAYIKTDIFSMWFKVLVACVPAAVIGLLFDDKLNELFYNSWTVAIALIVFGIAFIVIEKWNKG
;
A
#
# COMPACT_ATOMS: atom_id res chain seq x y z
N MET A 1 16.58 -14.59 -17.30
CA MET A 1 15.14 -14.87 -17.15
C MET A 1 14.65 -15.50 -18.44
N ASP A 2 14.02 -16.64 -18.36
CA ASP A 2 13.37 -17.21 -19.52
C ASP A 2 11.96 -16.57 -19.72
N PHE A 3 11.30 -16.92 -20.82
CA PHE A 3 10.00 -16.34 -21.14
C PHE A 3 8.93 -16.65 -20.08
N PHE A 4 8.99 -17.82 -19.46
CA PHE A 4 8.01 -18.21 -18.45
C PHE A 4 8.19 -17.42 -17.15
N GLU A 5 9.42 -17.13 -16.74
CA GLU A 5 9.69 -16.29 -15.56
C GLU A 5 9.23 -14.84 -15.78
N ILE A 6 9.41 -14.31 -16.99
CA ILE A 6 8.85 -12.99 -17.36
C ILE A 6 7.33 -13.00 -17.25
N LEU A 7 6.66 -14.04 -17.74
CA LEU A 7 5.21 -14.17 -17.66
C LEU A 7 4.71 -14.25 -16.22
N LYS A 8 5.38 -15.01 -15.35
CA LYS A 8 5.08 -15.08 -13.91
C LYS A 8 5.22 -13.71 -13.26
N ALA A 9 6.32 -13.00 -13.54
CA ALA A 9 6.55 -11.64 -13.03
C ALA A 9 5.46 -10.66 -13.48
N VAL A 10 5.00 -10.75 -14.74
CA VAL A 10 3.88 -9.92 -15.23
C VAL A 10 2.58 -10.24 -14.51
N ILE A 11 2.27 -11.52 -14.26
CA ILE A 11 1.07 -11.93 -13.52
C ILE A 11 1.13 -11.38 -12.09
N LEU A 12 2.26 -11.53 -11.40
CA LEU A 12 2.47 -10.96 -10.06
C LEU A 12 2.29 -9.44 -10.05
N GLY A 13 2.85 -8.73 -11.02
CA GLY A 13 2.65 -7.28 -11.15
C GLY A 13 1.19 -6.86 -11.38
N ILE A 14 0.40 -7.68 -12.11
CA ILE A 14 -1.04 -7.45 -12.28
C ILE A 14 -1.79 -7.67 -10.97
N VAL A 15 -1.45 -8.74 -10.22
CA VAL A 15 -2.04 -9.02 -8.91
C VAL A 15 -1.78 -7.88 -7.96
N GLU A 16 -0.52 -7.42 -7.85
CA GLU A 16 -0.14 -6.26 -7.05
C GLU A 16 -0.93 -5.01 -7.43
N GLY A 17 -0.94 -4.67 -8.72
CA GLY A 17 -1.64 -3.48 -9.23
C GLY A 17 -3.15 -3.49 -8.99
N ILE A 18 -3.79 -4.64 -8.86
CA ILE A 18 -5.22 -4.76 -8.53
C ILE A 18 -5.42 -4.71 -7.02
N THR A 19 -4.65 -5.50 -6.26
CA THR A 19 -4.88 -5.71 -4.83
C THR A 19 -4.41 -4.54 -3.97
N GLU A 20 -3.41 -3.77 -4.42
CA GLU A 20 -2.94 -2.56 -3.73
C GLU A 20 -4.00 -1.46 -3.67
N TRP A 21 -4.92 -1.44 -4.64
CA TRP A 21 -6.01 -0.46 -4.66
C TRP A 21 -7.22 -0.88 -3.82
N LEU A 22 -7.24 -2.10 -3.36
CA LEU A 22 -8.31 -2.67 -2.56
C LEU A 22 -7.81 -2.86 -1.11
N PRO A 23 -8.66 -2.69 -0.10
CA PRO A 23 -8.27 -2.90 1.30
C PRO A 23 -8.21 -4.40 1.65
N VAL A 24 -7.43 -5.18 0.88
CA VAL A 24 -7.41 -6.65 0.94
C VAL A 24 -6.02 -7.25 1.17
N SER A 25 -5.01 -6.42 1.43
CA SER A 25 -3.58 -6.80 1.56
C SER A 25 -2.96 -7.35 0.27
N SER A 26 -2.28 -6.50 -0.48
CA SER A 26 -1.55 -6.88 -1.70
C SER A 26 -0.44 -7.90 -1.39
N THR A 27 0.37 -7.66 -0.37
CA THR A 27 1.42 -8.59 0.08
C THR A 27 0.86 -9.97 0.38
N GLY A 28 -0.28 -10.07 1.06
CA GLY A 28 -0.93 -11.35 1.33
C GLY A 28 -1.33 -12.09 0.05
N HIS A 29 -1.83 -11.38 -0.95
CA HIS A 29 -2.19 -11.97 -2.24
C HIS A 29 -0.95 -12.39 -3.03
N MET A 30 0.13 -11.59 -2.97
CA MET A 30 1.40 -11.93 -3.62
C MET A 30 1.98 -13.23 -3.07
N ILE A 31 2.05 -13.39 -1.75
CA ILE A 31 2.52 -14.62 -1.10
C ILE A 31 1.70 -15.83 -1.55
N LEU A 32 0.37 -15.72 -1.60
CA LEU A 32 -0.49 -16.82 -2.02
C LEU A 32 -0.32 -17.15 -3.50
N VAL A 33 -0.22 -16.15 -4.36
CA VAL A 33 -0.07 -16.36 -5.82
C VAL A 33 1.31 -16.92 -6.14
N ASP A 34 2.38 -16.46 -5.46
CA ASP A 34 3.74 -16.99 -5.66
C ASP A 34 3.86 -18.45 -5.19
N GLU A 35 3.08 -18.89 -4.21
CA GLU A 35 3.03 -20.32 -3.83
C GLU A 35 2.64 -21.24 -4.99
N PHE A 36 1.78 -20.76 -5.91
CA PHE A 36 1.37 -21.51 -7.10
C PHE A 36 2.29 -21.26 -8.28
N LEU A 37 2.70 -20.03 -8.52
CA LEU A 37 3.52 -19.66 -9.67
C LEU A 37 4.98 -20.08 -9.48
N LYS A 38 5.49 -19.95 -8.25
CA LYS A 38 6.86 -20.26 -7.83
C LYS A 38 7.88 -19.58 -8.76
N LEU A 39 8.00 -18.26 -8.60
CA LEU A 39 9.01 -17.48 -9.33
C LEU A 39 10.40 -18.01 -8.99
N ASP A 40 11.07 -18.59 -9.98
CA ASP A 40 12.40 -19.20 -9.82
C ASP A 40 13.51 -18.14 -9.91
N MET A 41 13.61 -17.36 -8.85
CA MET A 41 14.58 -16.28 -8.67
C MET A 41 15.14 -16.31 -7.25
N SER A 42 16.29 -15.66 -7.04
CA SER A 42 16.84 -15.51 -5.69
C SER A 42 15.93 -14.71 -4.77
N ASP A 43 16.00 -14.94 -3.47
CA ASP A 43 15.16 -14.27 -2.48
C ASP A 43 15.39 -12.75 -2.51
N GLU A 44 16.63 -12.31 -2.70
CA GLU A 44 16.98 -10.89 -2.82
C GLU A 44 16.33 -10.25 -4.06
N PHE A 45 16.23 -11.01 -5.16
CA PHE A 45 15.53 -10.52 -6.35
C PHE A 45 14.03 -10.40 -6.11
N LYS A 46 13.41 -11.37 -5.43
CA LYS A 46 11.98 -11.34 -5.10
C LYS A 46 11.64 -10.14 -4.21
N GLU A 47 12.41 -9.90 -3.17
CA GLU A 47 12.27 -8.75 -2.27
C GLU A 47 12.36 -7.41 -3.03
N MET A 48 13.39 -7.27 -3.87
CA MET A 48 13.55 -6.09 -4.72
C MET A 48 12.37 -5.94 -5.70
N PHE A 49 11.94 -7.02 -6.32
CA PHE A 49 10.87 -7.03 -7.30
C PHE A 49 9.53 -6.61 -6.67
N GLU A 50 9.16 -7.18 -5.52
CA GLU A 50 7.97 -6.78 -4.77
C GLU A 50 7.98 -5.28 -4.44
N GLY A 51 9.11 -4.77 -3.94
CA GLY A 51 9.25 -3.34 -3.67
C GLY A 51 9.07 -2.46 -4.91
N VAL A 52 9.59 -2.89 -6.06
CA VAL A 52 9.48 -2.14 -7.32
C VAL A 52 8.05 -2.12 -7.87
N ILE A 53 7.34 -3.25 -7.87
CA ILE A 53 5.95 -3.29 -8.36
C ILE A 53 5.01 -2.53 -7.43
N GLN A 54 5.22 -2.61 -6.12
CA GLN A 54 4.48 -1.83 -5.12
C GLN A 54 4.72 -0.32 -5.32
N LEU A 55 5.96 0.10 -5.56
CA LEU A 55 6.25 1.49 -5.90
C LEU A 55 5.50 1.93 -7.17
N GLY A 56 5.41 1.07 -8.17
CA GLY A 56 4.63 1.32 -9.39
C GLY A 56 3.16 1.57 -9.09
N ALA A 57 2.54 0.74 -8.25
CA ALA A 57 1.14 0.90 -7.82
C ALA A 57 0.94 2.21 -7.04
N ILE A 58 1.84 2.54 -6.11
CA ILE A 58 1.80 3.80 -5.34
C ILE A 58 1.94 5.01 -6.27
N MET A 59 2.85 4.96 -7.25
CA MET A 59 3.04 6.05 -8.22
C MET A 59 1.80 6.29 -9.07
N ALA A 60 1.02 5.27 -9.40
CA ALA A 60 -0.26 5.44 -10.10
C ALA A 60 -1.24 6.28 -9.24
N VAL A 61 -1.33 6.03 -7.93
CA VAL A 61 -2.13 6.85 -7.00
C VAL A 61 -1.62 8.29 -6.96
N VAL A 62 -0.31 8.49 -6.86
CA VAL A 62 0.29 9.83 -6.84
C VAL A 62 -0.08 10.61 -8.11
N VAL A 63 0.01 9.98 -9.28
CA VAL A 63 -0.33 10.63 -10.56
C VAL A 63 -1.82 10.98 -10.63
N LEU A 64 -2.71 10.03 -10.29
CA LEU A 64 -4.16 10.22 -10.37
C LEU A 64 -4.67 11.27 -9.37
N TYR A 65 -4.11 11.28 -8.17
CA TYR A 65 -4.54 12.15 -7.09
C TYR A 65 -3.60 13.32 -6.84
N TRP A 66 -2.71 13.65 -7.78
CA TRP A 66 -1.71 14.71 -7.64
C TRP A 66 -2.27 16.01 -7.06
N LYS A 67 -3.40 16.49 -7.59
CA LYS A 67 -4.05 17.73 -7.11
C LYS A 67 -4.53 17.67 -5.66
N LYS A 68 -4.84 16.47 -5.17
CA LYS A 68 -5.30 16.25 -3.79
C LYS A 68 -4.16 15.99 -2.81
N ILE A 69 -2.99 15.61 -3.31
CA ILE A 69 -1.83 15.26 -2.50
C ILE A 69 -0.83 16.41 -2.46
N PHE A 70 -0.71 17.19 -3.54
CA PHE A 70 0.29 18.23 -3.68
C PHE A 70 -0.11 19.49 -2.89
N PRO A 71 0.69 19.89 -1.86
CA PRO A 71 0.28 20.90 -0.88
C PRO A 71 0.49 22.33 -1.35
N PHE A 72 1.00 22.55 -2.57
CA PHE A 72 1.27 23.87 -3.10
C PHE A 72 0.42 24.19 -4.33
N GLY A 73 -0.09 25.42 -4.42
CA GLY A 73 -0.82 25.92 -5.57
C GLY A 73 -1.87 26.94 -5.18
N LYS A 74 -2.02 27.99 -6.00
CA LYS A 74 -3.01 29.05 -5.79
C LYS A 74 -4.38 28.64 -6.32
N LYS A 75 -4.39 27.88 -7.42
CA LYS A 75 -5.63 27.39 -8.03
C LYS A 75 -6.22 26.28 -7.15
N ASP A 76 -7.48 26.35 -6.87
CA ASP A 76 -8.20 25.38 -6.04
C ASP A 76 -7.74 25.31 -4.56
N ASN A 77 -7.14 26.40 -4.02
CA ASN A 77 -6.77 26.50 -2.63
C ASN A 77 -7.93 27.06 -1.79
N ALA A 78 -8.72 26.18 -1.21
CA ALA A 78 -9.86 26.56 -0.36
C ALA A 78 -9.41 27.04 1.05
N TYR A 79 -8.23 26.58 1.51
CA TYR A 79 -7.71 26.85 2.86
C TYR A 79 -6.27 27.37 2.79
N PRO A 80 -6.01 28.59 2.30
CA PRO A 80 -4.67 29.16 2.24
C PRO A 80 -4.15 29.51 3.62
N LEU A 81 -2.86 29.35 3.85
CA LEU A 81 -2.20 29.75 5.11
C LEU A 81 -2.30 31.27 5.36
N LYS A 82 -2.22 32.07 4.27
CA LYS A 82 -2.46 33.52 4.27
C LYS A 82 -3.18 33.90 2.96
N LYS A 83 -3.96 34.99 3.02
CA LYS A 83 -4.69 35.46 1.81
C LYS A 83 -3.78 36.05 0.74
N GLU A 84 -2.58 36.52 1.10
CA GLU A 84 -1.63 37.18 0.22
C GLU A 84 -0.20 36.65 0.41
N GLY A 85 0.64 36.87 -0.59
CA GLY A 85 2.05 36.45 -0.60
C GLY A 85 2.22 34.94 -0.79
N PHE A 86 3.35 34.40 -0.35
CA PHE A 86 3.70 32.98 -0.48
C PHE A 86 2.72 32.06 0.27
N GLY A 87 2.14 32.54 1.38
CA GLY A 87 1.15 31.78 2.14
C GLY A 87 -0.15 31.46 1.40
N ALA A 88 -0.45 32.22 0.32
CA ALA A 88 -1.62 31.95 -0.55
C ALA A 88 -1.45 30.68 -1.42
N TYR A 89 -0.23 30.20 -1.57
CA TYR A 89 0.08 28.96 -2.30
C TYR A 89 0.09 27.73 -1.43
N ILE A 90 0.06 27.87 -0.10
CA ILE A 90 0.13 26.75 0.85
C ILE A 90 -1.31 26.29 1.19
N LYS A 91 -1.60 25.03 0.89
CA LYS A 91 -2.88 24.38 1.19
C LYS A 91 -2.82 23.74 2.57
N THR A 92 -3.39 24.39 3.57
CA THR A 92 -3.28 23.97 4.98
C THR A 92 -4.05 22.69 5.28
N ASP A 93 -5.11 22.39 4.54
CA ASP A 93 -5.86 21.15 4.61
C ASP A 93 -5.01 19.94 4.22
N ILE A 94 -4.24 20.07 3.13
CA ILE A 94 -3.32 19.02 2.67
C ILE A 94 -2.16 18.85 3.66
N PHE A 95 -1.57 19.93 4.16
CA PHE A 95 -0.54 19.83 5.21
C PHE A 95 -1.06 19.17 6.48
N SER A 96 -2.29 19.51 6.91
CA SER A 96 -2.92 18.84 8.06
C SER A 96 -3.13 17.35 7.82
N MET A 97 -3.55 16.97 6.60
CA MET A 97 -3.68 15.57 6.21
C MET A 97 -2.32 14.86 6.28
N TRP A 98 -1.26 15.42 5.70
CA TRP A 98 0.09 14.87 5.74
C TRP A 98 0.60 14.68 7.17
N PHE A 99 0.37 15.69 8.03
CA PHE A 99 0.75 15.59 9.44
C PHE A 99 0.02 14.44 10.14
N LYS A 100 -1.28 14.30 9.93
CA LYS A 100 -2.07 13.19 10.50
C LYS A 100 -1.56 11.83 10.02
N VAL A 101 -1.24 11.70 8.73
CA VAL A 101 -0.66 10.48 8.15
C VAL A 101 0.68 10.15 8.82
N LEU A 102 1.58 11.14 8.94
CA LEU A 102 2.87 10.94 9.61
C LEU A 102 2.70 10.46 11.06
N VAL A 103 1.82 11.10 11.82
CA VAL A 103 1.54 10.70 13.21
C VAL A 103 0.96 9.28 13.26
N ALA A 104 0.07 8.92 12.34
CA ALA A 104 -0.52 7.58 12.28
C ALA A 104 0.51 6.49 11.87
N CYS A 105 1.55 6.84 11.13
CA CYS A 105 2.63 5.91 10.77
C CYS A 105 3.60 5.61 11.92
N VAL A 106 3.70 6.49 12.94
CA VAL A 106 4.66 6.31 14.03
C VAL A 106 4.50 4.98 14.79
N PRO A 107 3.29 4.58 15.25
CA PRO A 107 3.13 3.30 15.94
C PRO A 107 3.55 2.11 15.08
N ALA A 108 3.16 2.10 13.81
CA ALA A 108 3.51 1.03 12.88
C ALA A 108 5.02 0.97 12.62
N ALA A 109 5.67 2.13 12.46
CA ALA A 109 7.12 2.20 12.29
C ALA A 109 7.87 1.70 13.53
N VAL A 110 7.43 2.07 14.74
CA VAL A 110 8.05 1.62 15.99
C VAL A 110 7.91 0.10 16.13
N ILE A 111 6.72 -0.45 15.89
CA ILE A 111 6.48 -1.90 15.99
C ILE A 111 7.26 -2.64 14.90
N GLY A 112 7.22 -2.18 13.66
CA GLY A 112 7.96 -2.78 12.56
C GLY A 112 9.46 -2.84 12.84
N LEU A 113 10.08 -1.71 13.19
CA LEU A 113 11.53 -1.66 13.47
C LEU A 113 11.97 -2.51 14.66
N LEU A 114 11.12 -2.65 15.70
CA LEU A 114 11.48 -3.40 16.90
C LEU A 114 11.21 -4.91 16.79
N PHE A 115 10.28 -5.31 15.96
CA PHE A 115 9.76 -6.70 15.91
C PHE A 115 9.79 -7.30 14.51
N ASP A 116 10.46 -6.68 13.55
CA ASP A 116 10.48 -7.10 12.13
C ASP A 116 10.80 -8.59 11.96
N ASP A 117 11.90 -9.06 12.54
CA ASP A 117 12.31 -10.47 12.44
C ASP A 117 11.24 -11.44 12.99
N LYS A 118 10.61 -11.09 14.13
CA LYS A 118 9.57 -11.94 14.74
C LYS A 118 8.26 -11.88 13.95
N LEU A 119 7.92 -10.74 13.40
CA LEU A 119 6.74 -10.58 12.56
C LEU A 119 6.89 -11.38 11.27
N ASN A 120 8.06 -11.32 10.64
CA ASN A 120 8.35 -12.09 9.45
C ASN A 120 8.30 -13.60 9.72
N GLU A 121 8.94 -14.08 10.78
CA GLU A 121 8.93 -15.50 11.15
C GLU A 121 7.52 -16.04 11.43
N LEU A 122 6.68 -15.26 12.12
CA LEU A 122 5.35 -15.69 12.54
C LEU A 122 4.29 -15.53 11.43
N PHE A 123 4.38 -14.49 10.63
CA PHE A 123 3.31 -14.08 9.71
C PHE A 123 3.66 -14.25 8.23
N TYR A 124 4.94 -14.37 7.86
CA TYR A 124 5.34 -14.46 6.46
C TYR A 124 5.35 -15.91 5.96
N ASN A 125 4.17 -16.56 6.07
CA ASN A 125 3.96 -17.89 5.52
C ASN A 125 2.55 -18.02 4.94
N SER A 126 2.40 -18.82 3.88
CA SER A 126 1.17 -18.95 3.09
C SER A 126 -0.05 -19.35 3.94
N TRP A 127 0.13 -20.22 4.95
CA TRP A 127 -0.97 -20.66 5.80
C TRP A 127 -1.49 -19.58 6.72
N THR A 128 -0.59 -18.88 7.42
CA THR A 128 -0.95 -17.77 8.30
C THR A 128 -1.61 -16.65 7.52
N VAL A 129 -1.06 -16.32 6.35
CA VAL A 129 -1.62 -15.31 5.44
C VAL A 129 -3.01 -15.70 4.96
N ALA A 130 -3.21 -16.95 4.52
CA ALA A 130 -4.52 -17.42 4.06
C ALA A 130 -5.58 -17.33 5.17
N ILE A 131 -5.24 -17.77 6.39
CA ILE A 131 -6.14 -17.68 7.55
C ILE A 131 -6.46 -16.21 7.88
N ALA A 132 -5.45 -15.34 7.90
CA ALA A 132 -5.64 -13.92 8.17
C ALA A 132 -6.56 -13.26 7.11
N LEU A 133 -6.36 -13.53 5.83
CA LEU A 133 -7.22 -13.00 4.76
C LEU A 133 -8.67 -13.47 4.89
N ILE A 134 -8.90 -14.73 5.25
CA ILE A 134 -10.25 -15.26 5.48
C ILE A 134 -10.91 -14.57 6.69
N VAL A 135 -10.20 -14.48 7.81
CA VAL A 135 -10.72 -13.86 9.04
C VAL A 135 -11.06 -12.38 8.82
N PHE A 136 -10.14 -11.63 8.24
CA PHE A 136 -10.37 -10.21 7.93
C PHE A 136 -11.46 -10.02 6.86
N GLY A 137 -11.51 -10.86 5.83
CA GLY A 137 -12.58 -10.84 4.83
C GLY A 137 -13.96 -11.05 5.44
N ILE A 138 -14.11 -12.01 6.35
CA ILE A 138 -15.37 -12.22 7.10
C ILE A 138 -15.69 -11.01 7.98
N ALA A 139 -14.69 -10.48 8.69
CA ALA A 139 -14.88 -9.30 9.54
C ALA A 139 -15.35 -8.09 8.73
N PHE A 140 -14.79 -7.83 7.56
CA PHE A 140 -15.23 -6.76 6.66
C PHE A 140 -16.69 -6.94 6.23
N ILE A 141 -17.09 -8.15 5.83
CA ILE A 141 -18.49 -8.45 5.43
C ILE A 141 -19.46 -8.19 6.61
N VAL A 142 -19.09 -8.61 7.81
CA VAL A 142 -19.90 -8.42 9.01
C VAL A 142 -20.06 -6.93 9.34
N ILE A 143 -18.94 -6.19 9.36
CA ILE A 143 -18.95 -4.74 9.65
C ILE A 143 -19.75 -3.98 8.59
N GLU A 144 -19.59 -4.32 7.31
CA GLU A 144 -20.33 -3.66 6.23
C GLU A 144 -21.83 -3.92 6.34
N LYS A 145 -22.25 -5.15 6.68
CA LYS A 145 -23.66 -5.45 6.93
C LYS A 145 -24.20 -4.67 8.13
N TRP A 146 -23.43 -4.52 9.19
CA TRP A 146 -23.85 -3.76 10.38
C TRP A 146 -23.98 -2.27 10.08
N ASN A 147 -23.11 -1.70 9.28
CA ASN A 147 -23.15 -0.27 8.91
C ASN A 147 -24.29 0.06 7.93
N LYS A 148 -24.80 -0.90 7.18
CA LYS A 148 -25.93 -0.70 6.26
C LYS A 148 -27.30 -0.81 6.94
N GLY A 149 -27.36 -1.18 8.19
CA GLY A 149 -28.56 -1.23 9.02
C GLY A 149 -28.77 0.03 9.84
#